data_1873b3db4578fc3031fb37dd17aaee93
#
_entry.id   1873b3db4578fc3031fb37dd17aaee93
#
_cell.length_a   1.000
_cell.length_b   1.000
_cell.length_c   1.000
_cell.angle_alpha   90.00
_cell.angle_beta   90.00
_cell.angle_gamma   90.00
#
_symmetry.space_group_name_H-M   'P 1'
#
loop_
_entity.id
_entity.type
_entity.pdbx_description
1 polymer ?
#
loop_
_entity_poly.entity_id
_entity_poly.type
_entity_poly.pdbx_seq_one_letter_code
_entity_poly.pdbx_strand_id
1 'polypeptide(L)'
;LQVELNRNNYMMVAVSRTGCDSGYNPFNSDYCDGYAVVGEYGHIFADGAATLRINPFYTSTDVDMDDGTGERRRQNAGLVASIEYTPCDPLTIYSRAGFAAKQYLSNSAEFSVGANIKLFPSREDDFLGISYGVFKGQTPCDGERAEHNREQVLEVMYSFQVNVYFKVVPHFQYIANPAYSTSSENILWGVQAVFSF
;
A
#
# COMPACT_ATOMS: atom_id res chain seq x y z
N LEU A 1 -14.59 12.28 5.73
CA LEU A 1 -14.73 13.01 6.97
C LEU A 1 -13.50 12.81 7.84
N GLN A 2 -12.90 13.90 8.31
CA GLN A 2 -11.80 13.87 9.28
C GLN A 2 -12.22 14.63 10.52
N VAL A 3 -11.88 14.11 11.70
CA VAL A 3 -12.14 14.72 13.00
C VAL A 3 -10.87 14.68 13.83
N GLU A 4 -10.42 15.83 14.31
CA GLU A 4 -9.36 15.94 15.29
C GLU A 4 -9.93 15.70 16.69
N LEU A 5 -9.45 14.69 17.39
CA LEU A 5 -9.88 14.37 18.75
C LEU A 5 -9.13 15.21 19.79
N ASN A 6 -7.85 15.44 19.54
CA ASN A 6 -6.97 16.33 20.30
C ASN A 6 -5.68 16.58 19.47
N ARG A 7 -4.70 17.28 20.04
CA ARG A 7 -3.42 17.61 19.37
C ARG A 7 -2.65 16.42 18.80
N ASN A 8 -2.85 15.24 19.37
CA ASN A 8 -2.07 14.05 19.06
C ASN A 8 -2.91 12.96 18.41
N ASN A 9 -4.22 13.12 18.31
CA ASN A 9 -5.09 12.06 17.81
C ASN A 9 -6.11 12.61 16.82
N TYR A 10 -6.29 11.87 15.74
CA TYR A 10 -7.33 12.14 14.76
C TYR A 10 -7.99 10.84 14.29
N MET A 11 -9.17 10.97 13.73
CA MET A 11 -9.87 9.89 13.04
C MET A 11 -10.32 10.37 11.67
N MET A 12 -10.29 9.48 10.70
CA MET A 12 -10.82 9.72 9.37
C MET A 12 -11.68 8.54 8.93
N VAL A 13 -12.73 8.83 8.18
CA VAL A 13 -13.56 7.82 7.51
C VAL A 13 -13.77 8.25 6.07
N ALA A 14 -13.53 7.35 5.15
CA ALA A 14 -13.80 7.50 3.74
C ALA A 14 -14.74 6.39 3.27
N VAL A 15 -15.66 6.73 2.36
CA VAL A 15 -16.55 5.78 1.70
C VAL A 15 -16.43 6.00 0.21
N SER A 16 -16.28 4.93 -0.55
CA SER A 16 -16.21 4.95 -2.01
C SER A 16 -17.07 3.84 -2.61
N ARG A 17 -17.48 4.01 -3.85
CA ARG A 17 -18.03 2.92 -4.63
C ARG A 17 -16.91 2.06 -5.21
N THR A 18 -17.15 0.78 -5.37
CA THR A 18 -16.20 -0.21 -5.89
C THR A 18 -16.88 -1.13 -6.89
N GLY A 19 -16.10 -1.89 -7.64
CA GLY A 19 -16.64 -2.82 -8.66
C GLY A 19 -17.13 -2.11 -9.92
N CYS A 20 -16.65 -0.90 -10.21
CA CYS A 20 -17.03 -0.18 -11.42
C CYS A 20 -16.21 -0.66 -12.62
N ASP A 21 -16.87 -0.95 -13.74
CA ASP A 21 -16.20 -1.33 -14.98
C ASP A 21 -15.25 -0.24 -15.49
N SER A 22 -14.09 -0.66 -15.97
CA SER A 22 -13.07 0.25 -16.52
C SER A 22 -13.61 1.00 -17.75
N GLY A 23 -13.54 2.31 -17.75
CA GLY A 23 -14.02 3.17 -18.83
C GLY A 23 -15.32 3.92 -18.51
N TYR A 24 -15.78 3.87 -17.32
CA TYR A 24 -17.09 4.30 -16.89
C TYR A 24 -17.14 5.67 -16.21
N ASN A 25 -18.28 6.32 -16.33
CA ASN A 25 -18.60 7.54 -15.60
C ASN A 25 -18.78 7.21 -14.12
N PRO A 26 -17.90 7.71 -13.19
CA PRO A 26 -17.96 7.40 -11.77
C PRO A 26 -19.23 7.88 -11.07
N PHE A 27 -20.07 8.65 -11.77
CA PHE A 27 -21.35 9.18 -11.28
C PHE A 27 -22.56 8.35 -11.71
N ASN A 28 -22.37 7.30 -12.51
CA ASN A 28 -23.47 6.41 -12.90
C ASN A 28 -23.57 5.22 -11.93
N SER A 29 -24.70 5.11 -11.25
CA SER A 29 -24.96 4.11 -10.21
C SER A 29 -25.18 2.69 -10.71
N ASP A 30 -25.46 2.52 -12.01
CA ASP A 30 -25.97 1.25 -12.54
C ASP A 30 -24.86 0.21 -12.78
N TYR A 31 -23.59 0.59 -12.58
CA TYR A 31 -22.41 -0.22 -12.92
C TYR A 31 -21.43 -0.43 -11.78
N CYS A 32 -21.82 -0.11 -10.55
CA CYS A 32 -20.95 -0.29 -9.39
C CYS A 32 -21.56 -1.32 -8.44
N ASP A 33 -20.94 -2.47 -8.31
CA ASP A 33 -21.47 -3.62 -7.57
C ASP A 33 -21.29 -3.56 -6.06
N GLY A 34 -20.63 -2.52 -5.53
CA GLY A 34 -20.35 -2.46 -4.12
C GLY A 34 -19.86 -1.11 -3.60
N TYR A 35 -19.51 -1.12 -2.35
CA TYR A 35 -18.89 0.02 -1.67
C TYR A 35 -17.71 -0.41 -0.82
N ALA A 36 -16.78 0.50 -0.59
CA ALA A 36 -15.71 0.35 0.37
C ALA A 36 -15.80 1.42 1.45
N VAL A 37 -15.52 1.02 2.68
CA VAL A 37 -15.37 1.91 3.82
C VAL A 37 -13.96 1.74 4.36
N VAL A 38 -13.25 2.83 4.51
CA VAL A 38 -11.91 2.87 5.12
C VAL A 38 -11.95 3.81 6.30
N GLY A 39 -11.55 3.32 7.46
CA GLY A 39 -11.26 4.12 8.64
C GLY A 39 -9.77 4.40 8.76
N GLU A 40 -9.41 5.46 9.44
CA GLU A 40 -8.06 5.70 9.93
C GLU A 40 -8.14 6.28 11.33
N TYR A 41 -7.35 5.72 12.23
CA TYR A 41 -7.01 6.34 13.50
C TYR A 41 -5.52 6.67 13.46
N GLY A 42 -5.18 7.94 13.69
CA GLY A 42 -3.81 8.42 13.76
C GLY A 42 -3.46 8.89 15.17
N HIS A 43 -2.29 8.47 15.66
CA HIS A 43 -1.69 8.94 16.90
C HIS A 43 -0.30 9.50 16.64
N ILE A 44 -0.10 10.76 17.02
CA ILE A 44 1.18 11.48 16.93
C ILE A 44 1.80 11.50 18.30
N PHE A 45 3.05 11.04 18.43
CA PHE A 45 3.79 10.97 19.69
C PHE A 45 5.23 11.46 19.50
N ALA A 46 6.00 11.49 20.59
CA ALA A 46 7.37 12.01 20.59
C ALA A 46 7.47 13.42 19.98
N ASP A 47 6.58 14.32 20.38
CA ASP A 47 6.52 15.72 19.93
C ASP A 47 6.44 15.88 18.39
N GLY A 48 5.78 14.95 17.72
CA GLY A 48 5.61 14.93 16.27
C GLY A 48 6.64 14.09 15.53
N ALA A 49 7.67 13.56 16.21
CA ALA A 49 8.70 12.74 15.56
C ALA A 49 8.17 11.35 15.13
N ALA A 50 7.05 10.90 15.67
CA ALA A 50 6.50 9.62 15.32
C ALA A 50 4.99 9.67 15.13
N THR A 51 4.50 8.88 14.16
CA THR A 51 3.07 8.74 13.85
C THR A 51 2.72 7.28 13.67
N LEU A 52 1.74 6.81 14.46
CA LEU A 52 1.09 5.51 14.29
C LEU A 52 -0.24 5.72 13.57
N ARG A 53 -0.52 4.91 12.54
CA ARG A 53 -1.82 4.88 11.85
C ARG A 53 -2.37 3.47 11.88
N ILE A 54 -3.67 3.34 12.12
CA ILE A 54 -4.41 2.09 12.10
C ILE A 54 -5.59 2.28 11.15
N ASN A 55 -5.63 1.48 10.09
CA ASN A 55 -6.57 1.61 8.99
C ASN A 55 -7.40 0.33 8.84
N PRO A 56 -8.55 0.20 9.54
CA PRO A 56 -9.52 -0.83 9.22
C PRO A 56 -10.18 -0.52 7.87
N PHE A 57 -10.44 -1.57 7.10
CA PHE A 57 -11.19 -1.44 5.86
C PHE A 57 -12.24 -2.54 5.72
N TYR A 58 -13.27 -2.22 4.97
CA TYR A 58 -14.32 -3.16 4.57
C TYR A 58 -14.72 -2.87 3.12
N THR A 59 -14.97 -3.92 2.35
CA THR A 59 -15.57 -3.81 1.02
C THR A 59 -16.68 -4.82 0.84
N SER A 60 -17.78 -4.39 0.24
CA SER A 60 -18.92 -5.22 -0.10
C SER A 60 -18.90 -5.70 -1.56
N THR A 61 -17.84 -5.40 -2.31
CA THR A 61 -17.72 -5.75 -3.72
C THR A 61 -17.82 -7.26 -3.92
N ASP A 62 -18.69 -7.67 -4.83
CA ASP A 62 -18.75 -9.05 -5.29
C ASP A 62 -17.55 -9.31 -6.21
N VAL A 63 -16.75 -10.30 -5.90
CA VAL A 63 -15.65 -10.76 -6.75
C VAL A 63 -15.98 -12.19 -7.19
N ASP A 64 -16.00 -12.42 -8.49
CA ASP A 64 -16.05 -13.76 -9.02
C ASP A 64 -14.75 -14.48 -8.63
N MET A 65 -14.89 -15.64 -7.99
CA MET A 65 -13.76 -16.49 -7.73
C MET A 65 -13.39 -17.19 -9.03
N ASP A 66 -12.16 -17.00 -9.49
CA ASP A 66 -11.62 -17.70 -10.67
C ASP A 66 -11.14 -19.12 -10.29
N ASP A 67 -11.92 -19.80 -9.47
CA ASP A 67 -11.64 -21.16 -8.98
C ASP A 67 -12.46 -22.24 -9.71
N GLY A 68 -13.14 -21.87 -10.78
CA GLY A 68 -14.00 -22.78 -11.53
C GLY A 68 -15.27 -23.21 -10.79
N THR A 69 -15.49 -22.78 -9.55
CA THR A 69 -16.69 -23.15 -8.78
C THR A 69 -17.90 -22.27 -9.12
N GLY A 70 -17.67 -21.09 -9.72
CA GLY A 70 -18.70 -20.09 -9.97
C GLY A 70 -19.24 -19.44 -8.68
N GLU A 71 -18.60 -19.67 -7.54
CA GLU A 71 -18.97 -19.04 -6.29
C GLU A 71 -18.58 -17.55 -6.30
N ARG A 72 -19.55 -16.69 -6.03
CA ARG A 72 -19.32 -15.27 -5.75
C ARG A 72 -19.10 -15.08 -4.26
N ARG A 73 -17.96 -14.56 -3.89
CA ARG A 73 -17.75 -14.17 -2.50
C ARG A 73 -18.04 -12.68 -2.32
N ARG A 74 -18.88 -12.42 -1.33
CA ARG A 74 -19.33 -11.08 -0.95
C ARG A 74 -18.58 -10.66 0.31
N GLN A 75 -17.95 -9.51 0.30
CA GLN A 75 -17.39 -8.87 1.49
C GLN A 75 -15.96 -9.31 1.86
N ASN A 76 -15.09 -8.33 1.93
CA ASN A 76 -13.77 -8.46 2.53
C ASN A 76 -13.58 -7.40 3.62
N ALA A 77 -12.80 -7.73 4.64
CA ALA A 77 -12.40 -6.81 5.69
C ALA A 77 -10.96 -7.05 6.07
N GLY A 78 -10.29 -6.03 6.49
CA GLY A 78 -8.91 -6.13 6.92
C GLY A 78 -8.48 -4.94 7.77
N LEU A 79 -7.21 -4.99 8.13
CA LEU A 79 -6.57 -3.98 8.94
C LEU A 79 -5.16 -3.74 8.42
N VAL A 80 -4.80 -2.48 8.30
CA VAL A 80 -3.43 -2.05 8.05
C VAL A 80 -2.97 -1.19 9.22
N ALA A 81 -1.79 -1.49 9.74
CA ALA A 81 -1.12 -0.64 10.73
C ALA A 81 0.20 -0.15 10.15
N SER A 82 0.52 1.12 10.36
CA SER A 82 1.80 1.69 9.96
C SER A 82 2.35 2.61 11.04
N ILE A 83 3.66 2.64 11.13
CA ILE A 83 4.39 3.56 11.98
C ILE A 83 5.45 4.27 11.15
N GLU A 84 5.59 5.55 11.36
CA GLU A 84 6.63 6.40 10.81
C GLU A 84 7.35 7.08 11.97
N TYR A 85 8.65 7.09 11.94
CA TYR A 85 9.48 7.67 12.98
C TYR A 85 10.68 8.42 12.38
N THR A 86 10.85 9.68 12.76
CA THR A 86 11.95 10.56 12.34
C THR A 86 12.84 10.83 13.55
N PRO A 87 13.83 9.96 13.85
CA PRO A 87 14.71 10.11 15.01
C PRO A 87 15.63 11.34 14.92
N CYS A 88 15.94 11.75 13.70
CA CYS A 88 16.76 12.94 13.43
C CYS A 88 16.45 13.44 12.00
N ASP A 89 16.73 14.69 11.73
CA ASP A 89 16.40 15.36 10.46
C ASP A 89 16.77 14.58 9.17
N PRO A 90 17.96 13.94 9.02
CA PRO A 90 18.25 13.25 7.78
C PRO A 90 17.54 11.89 7.63
N LEU A 91 16.90 11.34 8.67
CA LEU A 91 16.42 9.96 8.66
C LEU A 91 14.96 9.85 9.08
N THR A 92 14.15 9.23 8.22
CA THR A 92 12.80 8.76 8.55
C THR A 92 12.73 7.25 8.35
N ILE A 93 12.29 6.51 9.34
CA ILE A 93 12.09 5.06 9.29
C ILE A 93 10.57 4.82 9.27
N TYR A 94 10.13 3.87 8.46
CA TYR A 94 8.72 3.49 8.42
C TYR A 94 8.55 1.98 8.37
N SER A 95 7.43 1.52 8.90
CA SER A 95 7.01 0.12 8.80
C SER A 95 5.50 0.05 8.61
N ARG A 96 5.06 -0.97 7.89
CA ARG A 96 3.65 -1.23 7.63
C ARG A 96 3.39 -2.73 7.73
N ALA A 97 2.28 -3.10 8.35
CA ALA A 97 1.77 -4.46 8.38
C ALA A 97 0.28 -4.45 8.06
N GLY A 98 -0.18 -5.39 7.26
CA GLY A 98 -1.57 -5.51 6.88
C GLY A 98 -2.03 -6.95 6.77
N PHE A 99 -3.33 -7.18 6.98
CA PHE A 99 -3.96 -8.45 6.71
C PHE A 99 -5.38 -8.26 6.21
N ALA A 100 -5.84 -9.21 5.40
CA ALA A 100 -7.21 -9.30 4.92
C ALA A 100 -7.86 -10.58 5.46
N ALA A 101 -9.09 -10.46 5.97
CA ALA A 101 -9.77 -11.56 6.67
C ALA A 101 -10.28 -12.65 5.72
N LYS A 102 -10.43 -12.37 4.44
CA LYS A 102 -10.94 -13.32 3.46
C LYS A 102 -10.13 -13.25 2.15
N GLN A 103 -10.19 -14.34 1.40
CA GLN A 103 -9.37 -14.62 0.21
C GLN A 103 -9.84 -13.88 -1.06
N TYR A 104 -9.89 -12.56 -1.06
CA TYR A 104 -10.26 -11.79 -2.26
C TYR A 104 -9.12 -11.01 -2.89
N LEU A 105 -8.14 -10.69 -2.08
CA LEU A 105 -6.94 -10.03 -2.56
C LEU A 105 -5.91 -11.10 -2.84
N SER A 106 -5.09 -10.91 -3.84
CA SER A 106 -3.95 -11.78 -4.12
C SER A 106 -3.02 -11.96 -2.90
N ASN A 107 -3.10 -11.04 -1.94
CA ASN A 107 -2.33 -11.05 -0.71
C ASN A 107 -3.25 -11.19 0.52
N SER A 108 -2.95 -12.15 1.41
CA SER A 108 -3.64 -12.32 2.70
C SER A 108 -3.01 -11.54 3.84
N ALA A 109 -1.71 -11.27 3.73
CA ALA A 109 -0.96 -10.47 4.68
C ALA A 109 0.22 -9.79 3.99
N GLU A 110 0.61 -8.64 4.49
CA GLU A 110 1.78 -7.89 4.05
C GLU A 110 2.56 -7.38 5.26
N PHE A 111 3.87 -7.27 5.08
CA PHE A 111 4.75 -6.56 5.99
C PHE A 111 5.80 -5.82 5.16
N SER A 112 6.05 -4.58 5.50
CA SER A 112 7.14 -3.81 4.90
C SER A 112 7.84 -2.93 5.94
N VAL A 113 9.11 -2.67 5.68
CA VAL A 113 9.94 -1.74 6.45
C VAL A 113 10.81 -0.98 5.48
N GLY A 114 11.09 0.27 5.78
CA GLY A 114 11.96 1.08 4.94
C GLY A 114 12.47 2.32 5.67
N ALA A 115 13.32 3.04 4.97
CA ALA A 115 13.89 4.30 5.43
C ALA A 115 14.02 5.29 4.28
N ASN A 116 13.81 6.56 4.59
CA ASN A 116 14.12 7.70 3.75
C ASN A 116 15.28 8.46 4.38
N ILE A 117 16.31 8.74 3.58
CA ILE A 117 17.56 9.37 4.04
C ILE A 117 17.82 10.60 3.18
N LYS A 118 17.84 11.77 3.78
CA LYS A 118 18.29 13.01 3.13
C LYS A 118 19.81 12.97 3.01
N LEU A 119 20.32 12.82 1.80
CA LEU A 119 21.75 12.68 1.56
C LEU A 119 22.51 14.02 1.55
N PHE A 120 21.84 15.10 1.18
CA PHE A 120 22.45 16.41 1.00
C PHE A 120 21.71 17.48 1.81
N PRO A 121 22.37 18.12 2.79
CA PRO A 121 21.73 19.16 3.60
C PRO A 121 21.24 20.37 2.81
N SER A 122 21.85 20.65 1.65
CA SER A 122 21.44 21.74 0.75
C SER A 122 20.24 21.40 -0.15
N ARG A 123 19.74 20.18 -0.09
CA ARG A 123 18.63 19.67 -0.90
C ARG A 123 17.62 18.97 0.01
N GLU A 124 16.88 19.80 0.74
CA GLU A 124 15.97 19.35 1.82
C GLU A 124 14.85 18.43 1.34
N ASP A 125 14.43 18.58 0.08
CA ASP A 125 13.34 17.81 -0.54
C ASP A 125 13.82 16.52 -1.23
N ASP A 126 15.14 16.33 -1.31
CA ASP A 126 15.72 15.12 -1.90
C ASP A 126 15.93 14.05 -0.84
N PHE A 127 15.63 12.80 -1.19
CA PHE A 127 15.92 11.68 -0.32
C PHE A 127 16.18 10.39 -1.08
N LEU A 128 17.00 9.54 -0.51
CA LEU A 128 17.16 8.14 -0.87
C LEU A 128 16.16 7.31 -0.06
N GLY A 129 15.28 6.58 -0.74
CA GLY A 129 14.37 5.61 -0.15
C GLY A 129 14.88 4.20 -0.35
N ILE A 130 14.86 3.40 0.71
CA ILE A 130 15.15 1.96 0.66
C ILE A 130 14.02 1.26 1.41
N SER A 131 13.40 0.25 0.79
CA SER A 131 12.34 -0.52 1.43
C SER A 131 12.45 -2.01 1.12
N TYR A 132 11.97 -2.82 2.05
CA TYR A 132 11.82 -4.25 1.90
C TYR A 132 10.41 -4.66 2.32
N GLY A 133 9.74 -5.43 1.48
CA GLY A 133 8.40 -5.92 1.70
C GLY A 133 8.30 -7.44 1.53
N VAL A 134 7.42 -8.05 2.32
CA VAL A 134 7.02 -9.45 2.20
C VAL A 134 5.51 -9.50 2.09
N PHE A 135 5.03 -10.14 1.03
CA PHE A 135 3.61 -10.32 0.75
C PHE A 135 3.31 -11.81 0.83
N LYS A 136 2.33 -12.16 1.64
CA LYS A 136 1.87 -13.54 1.74
C LYS A 136 0.73 -13.73 0.74
N GLY A 137 0.96 -14.56 -0.27
CA GLY A 137 -0.04 -14.99 -1.22
C GLY A 137 -1.13 -15.82 -0.57
N GLN A 138 -2.22 -15.92 -1.26
CA GLN A 138 -3.27 -16.87 -0.95
C GLN A 138 -2.99 -18.17 -1.69
N THR A 139 -3.40 -19.27 -1.13
CA THR A 139 -3.40 -20.55 -1.84
C THR A 139 -4.43 -20.45 -2.97
N PRO A 140 -4.07 -20.64 -4.24
CA PRO A 140 -5.04 -20.72 -5.32
C PRO A 140 -6.10 -21.76 -5.01
N CYS A 141 -7.36 -21.48 -5.34
CA CYS A 141 -8.47 -22.37 -5.03
C CYS A 141 -8.52 -23.60 -5.94
N ASP A 142 -7.77 -23.60 -7.03
CA ASP A 142 -7.69 -24.68 -8.04
C ASP A 142 -6.84 -25.88 -7.63
N GLY A 143 -6.32 -25.88 -6.40
CA GLY A 143 -5.53 -27.00 -5.86
C GLY A 143 -4.09 -27.07 -6.34
N GLU A 144 -3.67 -26.22 -7.25
CA GLU A 144 -2.26 -26.00 -7.53
C GLU A 144 -1.67 -25.17 -6.39
N ARG A 145 -0.91 -25.83 -5.54
CA ARG A 145 -0.14 -25.12 -4.51
C ARG A 145 0.82 -24.17 -5.23
N ALA A 146 0.64 -22.86 -4.99
CA ALA A 146 1.72 -21.94 -5.26
C ALA A 146 2.98 -22.51 -4.60
N GLU A 147 4.01 -22.80 -5.39
CA GLU A 147 5.26 -23.42 -4.87
C GLU A 147 5.90 -22.53 -3.82
N HIS A 148 5.64 -21.22 -3.90
CA HIS A 148 5.98 -20.24 -2.89
C HIS A 148 4.72 -19.48 -2.44
N ASN A 149 4.51 -19.39 -1.15
CA ASN A 149 3.41 -18.62 -0.58
C ASN A 149 3.81 -17.18 -0.20
N ARG A 150 4.98 -16.72 -0.66
CA ARG A 150 5.52 -15.40 -0.32
C ARG A 150 6.24 -14.80 -1.52
N GLU A 151 5.87 -13.56 -1.82
CA GLU A 151 6.63 -12.66 -2.68
C GLU A 151 7.45 -11.71 -1.80
N GLN A 152 8.66 -11.38 -2.22
CA GLN A 152 9.54 -10.45 -1.53
C GLN A 152 9.98 -9.37 -2.49
N VAL A 153 9.94 -8.13 -2.04
CA VAL A 153 10.31 -6.96 -2.84
C VAL A 153 11.33 -6.13 -2.09
N LEU A 154 12.49 -5.93 -2.70
CA LEU A 154 13.46 -4.91 -2.27
C LEU A 154 13.36 -3.75 -3.26
N GLU A 155 13.13 -2.54 -2.76
CA GLU A 155 13.08 -1.33 -3.57
C GLU A 155 14.11 -0.31 -3.10
N VAL A 156 14.76 0.32 -4.06
CA VAL A 156 15.63 1.48 -3.87
C VAL A 156 15.19 2.58 -4.81
N MET A 157 14.94 3.77 -4.29
CA MET A 157 14.55 4.92 -5.08
C MET A 157 15.29 6.18 -4.63
N TYR A 158 15.43 7.13 -5.54
CA TYR A 158 15.93 8.47 -5.21
C TYR A 158 14.94 9.53 -5.65
N SER A 159 14.39 10.28 -4.70
CA SER A 159 13.51 11.41 -5.01
C SER A 159 14.35 12.65 -5.24
N PHE A 160 14.39 13.12 -6.48
CA PHE A 160 15.13 14.29 -6.92
C PHE A 160 14.17 15.44 -7.21
N GLN A 161 14.16 16.47 -6.36
CA GLN A 161 13.36 17.68 -6.57
C GLN A 161 14.09 18.61 -7.54
N VAL A 162 13.56 18.74 -8.75
CA VAL A 162 14.12 19.64 -9.79
C VAL A 162 13.74 21.08 -9.49
N ASN A 163 12.47 21.32 -9.15
CA ASN A 163 11.94 22.61 -8.70
C ASN A 163 10.62 22.38 -7.93
N VAL A 164 9.97 23.43 -7.45
CA VAL A 164 8.74 23.35 -6.63
C VAL A 164 7.55 22.64 -7.31
N TYR A 165 7.59 22.49 -8.62
CA TYR A 165 6.50 21.90 -9.42
C TYR A 165 6.87 20.54 -10.02
N PHE A 166 8.16 20.16 -9.99
CA PHE A 166 8.61 18.97 -10.71
C PHE A 166 9.66 18.21 -9.95
N LYS A 167 9.44 16.89 -9.80
CA LYS A 167 10.44 15.95 -9.30
C LYS A 167 10.56 14.72 -10.18
N VAL A 168 11.71 14.11 -10.14
CA VAL A 168 12.07 12.87 -10.85
C VAL A 168 12.45 11.82 -9.82
N VAL A 169 11.92 10.62 -9.97
CA VAL A 169 12.15 9.52 -9.03
C VAL A 169 12.60 8.28 -9.82
N PRO A 170 13.90 8.12 -10.09
CA PRO A 170 14.43 6.84 -10.53
C PRO A 170 14.23 5.80 -9.41
N HIS A 171 13.85 4.59 -9.80
CA HIS A 171 13.67 3.48 -8.87
C HIS A 171 14.15 2.16 -9.47
N PHE A 172 14.55 1.28 -8.58
CA PHE A 172 14.97 -0.08 -8.84
C PHE A 172 14.22 -1.01 -7.89
N GLN A 173 13.71 -2.13 -8.41
CA GLN A 173 13.05 -3.17 -7.64
C GLN A 173 13.64 -4.54 -7.98
N TYR A 174 13.92 -5.32 -6.96
CA TYR A 174 14.20 -6.74 -7.04
C TYR A 174 13.04 -7.51 -6.43
N ILE A 175 12.43 -8.40 -7.19
CA ILE A 175 11.26 -9.17 -6.77
C ILE A 175 11.64 -10.65 -6.79
N ALA A 176 11.61 -11.28 -5.62
CA ALA A 176 11.76 -12.72 -5.48
C ALA A 176 10.39 -13.39 -5.39
N ASN A 177 10.23 -14.51 -6.08
CA ASN A 177 8.99 -15.29 -6.22
C ASN A 177 7.80 -14.42 -6.72
N PRO A 178 7.94 -13.75 -7.87
CA PRO A 178 6.91 -12.86 -8.40
C PRO A 178 5.61 -13.64 -8.62
N ALA A 179 4.49 -13.05 -8.20
CA ALA A 179 3.17 -13.68 -8.26
C ALA A 179 3.11 -15.07 -7.61
N TYR A 180 3.96 -15.32 -6.59
CA TYR A 180 4.07 -16.59 -5.85
C TYR A 180 4.50 -17.80 -6.70
N SER A 181 5.06 -17.54 -7.85
CA SER A 181 5.55 -18.58 -8.76
C SER A 181 7.02 -18.93 -8.51
N THR A 182 7.46 -20.10 -8.97
CA THR A 182 8.89 -20.47 -9.02
C THR A 182 9.64 -19.85 -10.19
N SER A 183 8.93 -19.05 -11.00
CA SER A 183 9.57 -18.32 -12.09
C SER A 183 10.66 -17.40 -11.54
N SER A 184 11.70 -17.25 -12.33
CA SER A 184 12.91 -16.48 -12.05
C SER A 184 12.61 -15.12 -11.41
N GLU A 185 13.45 -14.75 -10.46
CA GLU A 185 13.56 -13.39 -9.90
C GLU A 185 13.42 -12.32 -10.98
N ASN A 186 12.66 -11.27 -10.67
CA ASN A 186 12.48 -10.14 -11.58
C ASN A 186 13.22 -8.91 -11.09
N ILE A 187 13.92 -8.27 -12.01
CA ILE A 187 14.54 -6.96 -11.78
C ILE A 187 13.78 -5.95 -12.63
N LEU A 188 13.24 -4.92 -11.95
CA LEU A 188 12.55 -3.81 -12.57
C LEU A 188 13.30 -2.51 -12.28
N TRP A 189 13.37 -1.66 -13.25
CA TRP A 189 13.86 -0.30 -13.07
C TRP A 189 12.97 0.66 -13.85
N GLY A 190 12.84 1.86 -13.35
CA GLY A 190 11.99 2.86 -13.95
C GLY A 190 12.31 4.27 -13.47
N VAL A 191 11.64 5.22 -14.08
CA VAL A 191 11.70 6.62 -13.72
C VAL A 191 10.29 7.17 -13.68
N GLN A 192 9.91 7.75 -12.55
CA GLN A 192 8.64 8.46 -12.40
C GLN A 192 8.90 9.96 -12.48
N ALA A 193 8.06 10.68 -13.23
CA ALA A 193 8.01 12.13 -13.25
C ALA A 193 6.74 12.58 -12.51
N VAL A 194 6.90 13.48 -11.53
CA VAL A 194 5.77 13.98 -10.71
C VAL A 194 5.67 15.48 -10.91
N PHE A 195 4.49 15.95 -11.31
CA PHE A 195 4.15 17.35 -11.47
C PHE A 195 3.13 17.75 -10.39
N SER A 196 3.37 18.87 -9.72
CA SER A 196 2.48 19.47 -8.73
C SER A 196 2.04 20.86 -9.21
N PHE A 197 0.75 21.15 -9.15
CA PHE A 197 0.17 22.43 -9.63
C PHE A 197 -0.53 23.16 -8.49
#